data_efaab6ae550c6d352eeebb05041130bf
#
_entry.id   efaab6ae550c6d352eeebb05041130bf
#
_cell.length_a   1.000
_cell.length_b   1.000
_cell.length_c   1.000
_cell.angle_alpha   90.00
_cell.angle_beta   90.00
_cell.angle_gamma   90.00
#
_symmetry.space_group_name_H-M   'P 1'
#
loop_
_entity.id
_entity.type
_entity.pdbx_description
1 polymer ?
#
loop_
_entity_poly.entity_id
_entity_poly.type
_entity_poly.pdbx_seq_one_letter_code
_entity_poly.pdbx_strand_id
1 'polypeptide(L)'
;LTNSTIEGARIAGPGAWRRGDLRPEDYRVALSPACLDEIRRLGDELREFALPTIVRLPHEFDMPHCRAAMGEVRRMLDSGVRFAIVDRLPLAEIGADGATGVYWLLSSMVARPVAQSLDGKLIYDVLDTGREALPGSGVRPDQTNIELKFHTDNSYNATPPDYVVLLCLNQAKRGGHSRVASFHTLYNAMLAQHPECVERLHRPFWFDRQREFHAGEPPVFSAPVFTPDGDGGNELRARFSAHQIRGGYALKGEPVDNEGAAALAALLDLFDDEALSADFDLEPGQLQFVDNRVLGHARTDFEDYPEPDRRRHLVRLWLRAHGRRAYQG
;
A
#
# COMPACT_ATOMS: atom_id res chain seq x y z
N LEU A 1 12.40 28.31 13.15
CA LEU A 1 13.26 27.12 13.08
C LEU A 1 12.97 26.32 14.35
N THR A 2 11.88 25.55 14.36
CA THR A 2 11.59 24.57 15.42
C THR A 2 12.28 23.27 15.04
N ASN A 3 13.34 22.91 15.77
CA ASN A 3 13.94 21.59 15.71
C ASN A 3 12.83 20.56 15.97
N SER A 4 12.51 19.71 15.00
CA SER A 4 11.57 18.61 15.20
C SER A 4 12.26 17.57 16.08
N THR A 5 11.60 17.21 17.17
CA THR A 5 12.11 16.33 18.25
C THR A 5 12.36 14.88 17.82
N ILE A 6 12.12 14.51 16.55
CA ILE A 6 12.24 13.12 16.03
C ILE A 6 13.61 12.84 15.42
N GLU A 7 14.34 13.87 14.93
CA GLU A 7 15.69 13.64 14.37
C GLU A 7 16.59 13.02 15.44
N GLY A 8 16.89 11.73 15.28
CA GLY A 8 17.74 10.95 16.19
C GLY A 8 17.02 10.29 17.38
N ALA A 9 15.72 10.47 17.55
CA ALA A 9 14.95 9.78 18.60
C ALA A 9 14.38 8.44 18.10
N ARG A 10 14.51 7.41 18.93
CA ARG A 10 13.91 6.09 18.64
C ARG A 10 12.38 6.18 18.68
N ILE A 11 11.73 5.62 17.66
CA ILE A 11 10.28 5.53 17.57
C ILE A 11 9.79 4.32 18.37
N ALA A 12 8.81 4.54 19.25
CA ALA A 12 8.16 3.51 20.04
C ALA A 12 6.70 3.31 19.64
N GLY A 13 6.09 2.24 20.13
CA GLY A 13 4.67 1.94 19.94
C GLY A 13 4.40 0.77 19.01
N PRO A 14 3.11 0.39 18.84
CA PRO A 14 2.71 -0.82 18.11
C PRO A 14 3.11 -0.82 16.63
N GLY A 15 3.31 0.36 16.02
CA GLY A 15 3.77 0.48 14.64
C GLY A 15 5.25 0.14 14.43
N ALA A 16 6.07 0.07 15.50
CA ALA A 16 7.50 -0.25 15.44
C ALA A 16 7.78 -1.73 15.79
N TRP A 17 7.10 -2.64 15.11
CA TRP A 17 7.15 -4.08 15.32
C TRP A 17 8.29 -4.76 14.54
N ARG A 18 8.72 -5.92 15.01
CA ARG A 18 9.49 -6.94 14.29
C ARG A 18 8.61 -8.16 14.02
N ARG A 19 9.00 -9.05 13.09
CA ARG A 19 8.26 -10.28 12.76
C ARG A 19 7.87 -11.08 14.03
N GLY A 20 8.79 -11.27 14.96
CA GLY A 20 8.58 -12.03 16.19
C GLY A 20 7.65 -11.38 17.21
N ASP A 21 7.33 -10.10 17.05
CA ASP A 21 6.41 -9.38 17.94
C ASP A 21 4.94 -9.52 17.49
N LEU A 22 4.72 -9.89 16.22
CA LEU A 22 3.39 -9.96 15.62
C LEU A 22 2.67 -11.26 15.98
N ARG A 23 1.44 -11.13 16.44
CA ARG A 23 0.50 -12.24 16.64
C ARG A 23 -0.68 -12.07 15.70
N PRO A 24 -1.36 -13.14 15.28
CA PRO A 24 -2.51 -13.06 14.38
C PRO A 24 -3.59 -12.07 14.83
N GLU A 25 -3.86 -12.00 16.14
CA GLU A 25 -4.85 -11.06 16.71
C GLU A 25 -4.47 -9.58 16.57
N ASP A 26 -3.20 -9.26 16.32
CA ASP A 26 -2.73 -7.88 16.17
C ASP A 26 -3.11 -7.30 14.79
N TYR A 27 -3.33 -8.17 13.78
CA TYR A 27 -3.58 -7.74 12.40
C TYR A 27 -4.69 -8.50 11.66
N ARG A 28 -5.28 -9.59 12.22
CA ARG A 28 -6.37 -10.32 11.57
C ARG A 28 -7.73 -9.86 12.09
N VAL A 29 -8.65 -9.60 11.17
CA VAL A 29 -10.04 -9.27 11.46
C VAL A 29 -10.92 -10.37 10.88
N ALA A 30 -11.53 -11.18 11.75
CA ALA A 30 -12.49 -12.19 11.36
C ALA A 30 -13.85 -11.54 11.07
N LEU A 31 -14.50 -11.94 9.97
CA LEU A 31 -15.86 -11.55 9.69
C LEU A 31 -16.83 -12.44 10.48
N SER A 32 -17.66 -11.83 11.33
CA SER A 32 -18.68 -12.56 12.08
C SER A 32 -19.73 -13.18 11.14
N PRO A 33 -20.46 -14.24 11.57
CA PRO A 33 -21.57 -14.78 10.76
C PRO A 33 -22.57 -13.70 10.33
N ALA A 34 -22.92 -12.77 11.23
CA ALA A 34 -23.84 -11.67 10.92
C ALA A 34 -23.24 -10.71 9.86
N CYS A 35 -21.93 -10.43 9.91
CA CYS A 35 -21.26 -9.64 8.86
C CYS A 35 -21.28 -10.38 7.51
N LEU A 36 -21.05 -11.70 7.50
CA LEU A 36 -21.12 -12.50 6.28
C LEU A 36 -22.55 -12.53 5.70
N ASP A 37 -23.58 -12.56 6.54
CA ASP A 37 -24.98 -12.47 6.09
C ASP A 37 -25.31 -11.10 5.50
N GLU A 38 -24.78 -10.01 6.06
CA GLU A 38 -24.85 -8.65 5.47
C GLU A 38 -24.17 -8.63 4.08
N ILE A 39 -22.98 -9.22 3.96
CA ILE A 39 -22.22 -9.30 2.72
C ILE A 39 -22.98 -10.07 1.63
N ARG A 40 -23.64 -11.20 1.97
CA ARG A 40 -24.46 -11.97 1.03
C ARG A 40 -25.64 -11.14 0.52
N ARG A 41 -26.42 -10.55 1.44
CA ARG A 41 -27.54 -9.66 1.08
C ARG A 41 -27.08 -8.51 0.20
N LEU A 42 -25.96 -7.88 0.56
CA LEU A 42 -25.37 -6.82 -0.24
C LEU A 42 -24.98 -7.33 -1.64
N GLY A 43 -24.36 -8.50 -1.75
CA GLY A 43 -24.03 -9.11 -3.05
C GLY A 43 -25.24 -9.33 -3.93
N ASP A 44 -26.40 -9.73 -3.37
CA ASP A 44 -27.68 -9.86 -4.07
C ASP A 44 -28.20 -8.50 -4.52
N GLU A 45 -28.24 -7.51 -3.62
CA GLU A 45 -28.71 -6.17 -3.90
C GLU A 45 -27.86 -5.46 -4.98
N LEU A 46 -26.52 -5.65 -4.94
CA LEU A 46 -25.63 -5.09 -5.95
C LEU A 46 -25.84 -5.68 -7.36
N ARG A 47 -26.35 -6.92 -7.46
CA ARG A 47 -26.72 -7.57 -8.73
C ARG A 47 -28.08 -7.11 -9.23
N GLU A 48 -29.03 -6.91 -8.32
CA GLU A 48 -30.39 -6.47 -8.65
C GLU A 48 -30.40 -5.02 -9.15
N PHE A 49 -29.66 -4.15 -8.49
CA PHE A 49 -29.60 -2.71 -8.80
C PHE A 49 -28.28 -2.36 -9.49
N ALA A 50 -28.28 -2.36 -10.82
CA ALA A 50 -27.09 -2.18 -11.67
C ALA A 50 -26.62 -0.72 -11.69
N LEU A 51 -25.94 -0.29 -10.64
CA LEU A 51 -25.20 0.98 -10.61
C LEU A 51 -23.70 0.73 -10.73
N PRO A 52 -22.93 1.65 -11.37
CA PRO A 52 -21.48 1.57 -11.34
C PRO A 52 -20.94 1.53 -9.91
N THR A 53 -20.02 0.62 -9.63
CA THR A 53 -19.45 0.42 -8.27
C THR A 53 -18.95 1.73 -7.64
N ILE A 54 -18.31 2.60 -8.44
CA ILE A 54 -17.66 3.82 -7.95
C ILE A 54 -18.60 4.93 -7.47
N VAL A 55 -19.91 4.84 -7.77
CA VAL A 55 -20.92 5.83 -7.30
C VAL A 55 -21.65 5.37 -6.05
N ARG A 56 -21.51 4.11 -5.64
CA ARG A 56 -22.17 3.53 -4.47
C ARG A 56 -21.53 4.03 -3.18
N LEU A 57 -22.34 4.39 -2.21
CA LEU A 57 -21.90 4.99 -0.94
C LEU A 57 -22.27 4.08 0.24
N PRO A 58 -21.37 3.85 1.22
CA PRO A 58 -21.62 2.92 2.33
C PRO A 58 -22.84 3.26 3.19
N HIS A 59 -23.24 4.53 3.25
CA HIS A 59 -24.39 4.97 4.07
C HIS A 59 -25.75 4.64 3.42
N GLU A 60 -25.78 4.21 2.17
CA GLU A 60 -26.99 3.76 1.46
C GLU A 60 -27.39 2.33 1.84
N PHE A 61 -26.51 1.60 2.55
CA PHE A 61 -26.68 0.19 2.88
C PHE A 61 -26.68 -0.03 4.39
N ASP A 62 -27.62 -0.88 4.86
CA ASP A 62 -27.68 -1.28 6.27
C ASP A 62 -26.70 -2.42 6.57
N MET A 63 -25.51 -2.07 7.07
CA MET A 63 -24.40 -2.98 7.32
C MET A 63 -23.71 -2.71 8.67
N PRO A 64 -24.41 -2.81 9.80
CA PRO A 64 -23.84 -2.47 11.11
C PRO A 64 -22.67 -3.38 11.51
N HIS A 65 -22.73 -4.68 11.20
CA HIS A 65 -21.66 -5.63 11.55
C HIS A 65 -20.42 -5.43 10.66
N CYS A 66 -20.61 -5.13 9.39
CA CYS A 66 -19.51 -4.76 8.49
C CYS A 66 -18.86 -3.43 8.93
N ARG A 67 -19.65 -2.44 9.38
CA ARG A 67 -19.10 -1.18 9.93
C ARG A 67 -18.27 -1.44 11.19
N ALA A 68 -18.71 -2.33 12.08
CA ALA A 68 -17.95 -2.72 13.27
C ALA A 68 -16.60 -3.36 12.87
N ALA A 69 -16.61 -4.30 11.91
CA ALA A 69 -15.38 -4.93 11.41
C ALA A 69 -14.42 -3.91 10.76
N MET A 70 -14.94 -2.97 9.96
CA MET A 70 -14.10 -1.91 9.37
C MET A 70 -13.63 -0.88 10.39
N GLY A 71 -14.36 -0.65 11.47
CA GLY A 71 -13.92 0.11 12.64
C GLY A 71 -12.69 -0.52 13.31
N GLU A 72 -12.67 -1.85 13.42
CA GLU A 72 -11.50 -2.59 13.93
C GLU A 72 -10.30 -2.50 12.98
N VAL A 73 -10.52 -2.66 11.66
CA VAL A 73 -9.48 -2.40 10.64
C VAL A 73 -8.90 -1.00 10.83
N ARG A 74 -9.75 0.02 10.96
CA ARG A 74 -9.32 1.40 11.13
C ARG A 74 -8.46 1.59 12.38
N ARG A 75 -8.85 0.97 13.51
CA ARG A 75 -8.07 1.00 14.75
C ARG A 75 -6.69 0.36 14.57
N MET A 76 -6.59 -0.78 13.88
CA MET A 76 -5.31 -1.43 13.58
C MET A 76 -4.41 -0.54 12.71
N LEU A 77 -4.99 0.17 11.74
CA LEU A 77 -4.26 1.09 10.86
C LEU A 77 -3.79 2.35 11.60
N ASP A 78 -4.62 2.97 12.42
CA ASP A 78 -4.31 4.26 13.02
C ASP A 78 -3.47 4.15 14.30
N SER A 79 -3.68 3.10 15.10
CA SER A 79 -3.04 2.96 16.42
C SER A 79 -2.47 1.57 16.73
N GLY A 80 -2.61 0.61 15.81
CA GLY A 80 -2.07 -0.75 15.93
C GLY A 80 -0.79 -0.95 15.13
N VAL A 81 -0.65 -2.15 14.56
CA VAL A 81 0.52 -2.57 13.77
C VAL A 81 0.57 -1.97 12.37
N ARG A 82 -0.37 -1.09 12.02
CA ARG A 82 -0.45 -0.30 10.77
C ARG A 82 -0.85 -1.11 9.53
N PHE A 83 -1.25 -2.36 9.69
CA PHE A 83 -1.89 -3.14 8.63
C PHE A 83 -2.97 -4.06 9.20
N ALA A 84 -3.85 -4.55 8.34
CA ALA A 84 -4.87 -5.53 8.69
C ALA A 84 -5.12 -6.49 7.53
N ILE A 85 -5.39 -7.76 7.87
CA ILE A 85 -5.89 -8.78 6.97
C ILE A 85 -7.32 -9.12 7.41
N VAL A 86 -8.30 -8.80 6.57
CA VAL A 86 -9.70 -9.17 6.81
C VAL A 86 -9.94 -10.55 6.24
N ASP A 87 -10.48 -11.45 7.05
CA ASP A 87 -10.77 -12.80 6.64
C ASP A 87 -12.07 -12.85 5.82
N ARG A 88 -12.16 -13.75 4.94
CA ARG A 88 -12.52 -13.73 3.52
C ARG A 88 -13.99 -13.45 3.20
N LEU A 89 -14.17 -12.70 2.11
CA LEU A 89 -15.46 -12.58 1.44
C LEU A 89 -15.87 -13.94 0.84
N PRO A 90 -17.17 -14.28 0.82
CA PRO A 90 -17.67 -15.54 0.27
C PRO A 90 -17.74 -15.50 -1.28
N LEU A 91 -16.56 -15.52 -1.94
CA LEU A 91 -16.44 -15.33 -3.41
C LEU A 91 -17.29 -16.30 -4.22
N ALA A 92 -17.43 -17.56 -3.76
CA ALA A 92 -18.23 -18.57 -4.44
C ALA A 92 -19.73 -18.22 -4.49
N GLU A 93 -20.19 -17.40 -3.54
CA GLU A 93 -21.61 -17.03 -3.42
C GLU A 93 -21.90 -15.69 -4.13
N ILE A 94 -21.01 -14.71 -4.00
CA ILE A 94 -21.23 -13.35 -4.53
C ILE A 94 -20.55 -13.09 -5.88
N GLY A 95 -19.63 -13.95 -6.32
CA GLY A 95 -18.85 -13.80 -7.56
C GLY A 95 -17.80 -12.67 -7.48
N ALA A 96 -16.96 -12.56 -8.50
CA ALA A 96 -15.88 -11.57 -8.53
C ALA A 96 -16.39 -10.12 -8.60
N ASP A 97 -17.42 -9.86 -9.40
CA ASP A 97 -18.01 -8.51 -9.54
C ASP A 97 -18.70 -8.08 -8.24
N GLY A 98 -19.49 -8.98 -7.62
CA GLY A 98 -20.11 -8.74 -6.32
C GLY A 98 -19.07 -8.50 -5.24
N ALA A 99 -18.00 -9.30 -5.22
CA ALA A 99 -16.89 -9.13 -4.29
C ALA A 99 -16.18 -7.77 -4.48
N THR A 100 -15.97 -7.32 -5.71
CA THR A 100 -15.40 -5.99 -5.99
C THR A 100 -16.32 -4.87 -5.51
N GLY A 101 -17.65 -5.01 -5.67
CA GLY A 101 -18.63 -4.05 -5.14
C GLY A 101 -18.67 -4.01 -3.61
N VAL A 102 -18.68 -5.16 -2.95
CA VAL A 102 -18.59 -5.29 -1.49
C VAL A 102 -17.27 -4.69 -0.99
N TYR A 103 -16.16 -5.06 -1.60
CA TYR A 103 -14.83 -4.55 -1.29
C TYR A 103 -14.73 -3.03 -1.36
N TRP A 104 -15.33 -2.42 -2.42
CA TRP A 104 -15.43 -0.97 -2.55
C TRP A 104 -16.16 -0.33 -1.36
N LEU A 105 -17.30 -0.89 -0.97
CA LEU A 105 -18.11 -0.36 0.12
C LEU A 105 -17.43 -0.54 1.48
N LEU A 106 -16.85 -1.72 1.77
CA LEU A 106 -16.09 -1.96 2.99
C LEU A 106 -14.88 -1.02 3.10
N SER A 107 -14.09 -0.90 2.02
CA SER A 107 -12.94 0.01 1.99
C SER A 107 -13.35 1.47 2.18
N SER A 108 -14.50 1.87 1.61
CA SER A 108 -15.05 3.22 1.76
C SER A 108 -15.51 3.55 3.18
N MET A 109 -15.74 2.55 4.05
CA MET A 109 -15.98 2.75 5.48
C MET A 109 -14.70 3.11 6.24
N VAL A 110 -13.54 2.69 5.74
CA VAL A 110 -12.22 3.00 6.34
C VAL A 110 -11.77 4.41 5.94
N ALA A 111 -11.72 4.70 4.65
CA ALA A 111 -11.44 6.04 4.12
C ALA A 111 -11.91 6.16 2.66
N ARG A 112 -11.87 7.35 2.08
CA ARG A 112 -12.40 7.60 0.74
C ARG A 112 -11.49 7.03 -0.35
N PRO A 113 -12.01 6.20 -1.28
CA PRO A 113 -11.28 5.82 -2.48
C PRO A 113 -10.89 7.03 -3.33
N VAL A 114 -9.65 7.04 -3.82
CA VAL A 114 -9.07 8.12 -4.63
C VAL A 114 -8.48 7.58 -5.93
N ALA A 115 -8.31 8.48 -6.91
CA ALA A 115 -7.74 8.11 -8.20
C ALA A 115 -6.30 7.59 -8.07
N GLN A 116 -5.97 6.55 -8.83
CA GLN A 116 -4.67 5.88 -8.87
C GLN A 116 -3.84 6.28 -10.11
N SER A 117 -4.39 7.12 -10.96
CA SER A 117 -3.78 7.62 -12.19
C SER A 117 -4.41 8.94 -12.61
N LEU A 118 -3.77 9.68 -13.52
CA LEU A 118 -4.25 10.97 -14.01
C LEU A 118 -5.58 10.88 -14.74
N ASP A 119 -5.89 9.74 -15.38
CA ASP A 119 -7.18 9.47 -16.04
C ASP A 119 -8.32 9.18 -15.08
N GLY A 120 -8.05 9.19 -13.75
CA GLY A 120 -9.06 9.07 -12.71
C GLY A 120 -9.47 7.64 -12.38
N LYS A 121 -8.70 6.63 -12.75
CA LYS A 121 -8.99 5.21 -12.43
C LYS A 121 -8.99 5.00 -10.90
N LEU A 122 -10.13 4.58 -10.35
CA LEU A 122 -10.33 4.37 -8.90
C LEU A 122 -10.13 2.91 -8.48
N ILE A 123 -10.48 1.96 -9.33
CA ILE A 123 -10.34 0.51 -9.10
C ILE A 123 -9.26 0.02 -10.07
N TYR A 124 -8.23 -0.67 -9.56
CA TYR A 124 -7.09 -1.08 -10.35
C TYR A 124 -6.85 -2.58 -10.24
N ASP A 125 -6.77 -3.26 -11.39
CA ASP A 125 -6.46 -4.68 -11.45
C ASP A 125 -4.96 -4.88 -11.42
N VAL A 126 -4.48 -5.66 -10.45
CA VAL A 126 -3.07 -6.04 -10.27
C VAL A 126 -2.92 -7.47 -10.75
N LEU A 127 -2.45 -7.61 -11.98
CA LEU A 127 -2.27 -8.88 -12.67
C LEU A 127 -1.07 -8.82 -13.62
N ASP A 128 -0.51 -9.96 -13.97
CA ASP A 128 0.52 -10.02 -15.02
C ASP A 128 -0.12 -9.85 -16.40
N THR A 129 0.28 -8.78 -17.08
CA THR A 129 -0.17 -8.47 -18.44
C THR A 129 0.65 -9.18 -19.52
N GLY A 130 1.69 -9.95 -19.14
CA GLY A 130 2.65 -10.57 -20.04
C GLY A 130 3.60 -9.56 -20.74
N ARG A 131 3.58 -8.29 -20.29
CA ARG A 131 4.46 -7.22 -20.81
C ARG A 131 5.66 -7.06 -19.90
N GLU A 132 6.80 -6.65 -20.49
CA GLU A 132 8.03 -6.41 -19.72
C GLU A 132 8.08 -4.97 -19.20
N ALA A 133 8.46 -4.82 -17.92
CA ALA A 133 8.69 -3.53 -17.29
C ALA A 133 10.07 -2.97 -17.66
N LEU A 134 10.24 -2.60 -18.92
CA LEU A 134 11.48 -1.97 -19.40
C LEU A 134 11.46 -0.44 -19.14
N PRO A 135 12.64 0.19 -18.95
CA PRO A 135 12.72 1.64 -18.85
C PRO A 135 12.02 2.32 -20.02
N GLY A 136 11.10 3.25 -19.74
CA GLY A 136 10.37 3.98 -20.76
C GLY A 136 9.22 3.23 -21.44
N SER A 137 8.96 1.95 -21.13
CA SER A 137 7.85 1.18 -21.71
C SER A 137 6.47 1.65 -21.24
N GLY A 138 6.39 2.32 -20.07
CA GLY A 138 5.14 2.67 -19.39
C GLY A 138 4.48 1.47 -18.69
N VAL A 139 5.10 0.29 -18.71
CA VAL A 139 4.65 -0.87 -17.94
C VAL A 139 5.20 -0.77 -16.53
N ARG A 140 4.31 -0.80 -15.55
CA ARG A 140 4.67 -0.75 -14.13
C ARG A 140 5.00 -2.15 -13.62
N PRO A 141 5.88 -2.30 -12.62
CA PRO A 141 6.20 -3.61 -12.02
C PRO A 141 4.99 -4.36 -11.45
N ASP A 142 3.95 -3.67 -10.99
CA ASP A 142 2.70 -4.26 -10.50
C ASP A 142 1.84 -4.92 -11.61
N GLN A 143 2.18 -4.69 -12.89
CA GLN A 143 1.57 -5.31 -14.07
C GLN A 143 2.37 -6.50 -14.63
N THR A 144 3.33 -7.00 -13.88
CA THR A 144 4.24 -8.09 -14.28
C THR A 144 4.34 -9.13 -13.18
N ASN A 145 4.93 -10.28 -13.49
CA ASN A 145 5.18 -11.36 -12.53
C ASN A 145 6.55 -11.28 -11.83
N ILE A 146 7.38 -10.27 -12.14
CA ILE A 146 8.66 -10.07 -11.47
C ILE A 146 8.49 -9.63 -10.01
N GLU A 147 9.52 -9.82 -9.19
CA GLU A 147 9.53 -9.33 -7.82
C GLU A 147 9.29 -7.82 -7.77
N LEU A 148 8.37 -7.39 -6.91
CA LEU A 148 8.13 -6.00 -6.58
C LEU A 148 8.75 -5.70 -5.23
N LYS A 149 9.91 -5.03 -5.24
CA LYS A 149 10.67 -4.68 -4.03
C LYS A 149 9.88 -3.75 -3.11
N PHE A 150 10.28 -3.68 -1.83
CA PHE A 150 9.65 -2.80 -0.85
C PHE A 150 9.53 -1.35 -1.33
N HIS A 151 8.33 -0.81 -1.23
CA HIS A 151 8.00 0.56 -1.64
C HIS A 151 6.75 1.06 -0.91
N THR A 152 6.51 2.35 -0.98
CA THR A 152 5.21 2.97 -0.73
C THR A 152 4.57 3.35 -2.06
N ASP A 153 3.26 3.17 -2.17
CA ASP A 153 2.53 3.56 -3.38
C ASP A 153 2.53 5.08 -3.57
N ASN A 154 2.66 5.51 -4.84
CA ASN A 154 2.62 6.92 -5.24
C ASN A 154 3.66 7.80 -4.54
N SER A 155 4.85 7.26 -4.26
CA SER A 155 5.93 7.95 -3.54
C SER A 155 6.48 9.18 -4.28
N TYR A 156 6.17 9.33 -5.55
CA TYR A 156 6.56 10.46 -6.43
C TYR A 156 5.49 11.56 -6.55
N ASN A 157 4.43 11.53 -5.74
CA ASN A 157 3.37 12.55 -5.80
C ASN A 157 3.34 13.41 -4.53
N ALA A 158 2.83 14.63 -4.64
CA ALA A 158 2.70 15.53 -3.50
C ALA A 158 1.80 14.94 -2.40
N THR A 159 0.72 14.26 -2.79
CA THR A 159 -0.27 13.68 -1.88
C THR A 159 -0.45 12.18 -2.16
N PRO A 160 0.42 11.32 -1.61
CA PRO A 160 0.24 9.87 -1.67
C PRO A 160 -1.07 9.42 -1.02
N PRO A 161 -1.57 8.19 -1.28
CA PRO A 161 -2.66 7.63 -0.51
C PRO A 161 -2.23 7.38 0.94
N ASP A 162 -3.17 7.54 1.88
CA ASP A 162 -2.94 7.16 3.28
C ASP A 162 -2.93 5.63 3.42
N TYR A 163 -3.83 4.94 2.73
CA TYR A 163 -3.93 3.48 2.78
C TYR A 163 -3.95 2.87 1.38
N VAL A 164 -3.27 1.75 1.25
CA VAL A 164 -3.36 0.84 0.09
C VAL A 164 -4.15 -0.38 0.51
N VAL A 165 -5.14 -0.74 -0.29
CA VAL A 165 -5.98 -1.90 -0.02
C VAL A 165 -5.94 -2.86 -1.22
N LEU A 166 -5.88 -4.15 -0.92
CA LEU A 166 -5.88 -5.23 -1.91
C LEU A 166 -6.98 -6.22 -1.56
N LEU A 167 -7.79 -6.61 -2.54
CA LEU A 167 -8.66 -7.79 -2.51
C LEU A 167 -8.00 -8.87 -3.36
N CYS A 168 -7.82 -10.07 -2.81
CA CYS A 168 -7.39 -11.23 -3.57
C CYS A 168 -8.60 -11.90 -4.21
N LEU A 169 -8.66 -11.94 -5.54
CA LEU A 169 -9.62 -12.75 -6.29
C LEU A 169 -9.04 -14.12 -6.61
N ASN A 170 -7.81 -14.18 -7.10
CA ASN A 170 -7.08 -15.41 -7.39
C ASN A 170 -5.63 -15.31 -6.93
N GLN A 171 -5.10 -16.41 -6.41
CA GLN A 171 -3.68 -16.56 -6.12
C GLN A 171 -2.89 -17.01 -7.37
N ALA A 172 -1.58 -16.76 -7.37
CA ALA A 172 -0.67 -17.38 -8.33
C ALA A 172 -0.58 -18.90 -8.13
N LYS A 173 -0.09 -19.61 -9.13
CA LYS A 173 0.24 -21.04 -9.01
C LYS A 173 1.37 -21.27 -7.99
N ARG A 174 2.34 -20.33 -7.93
CA ARG A 174 3.49 -20.36 -7.02
C ARG A 174 4.01 -18.95 -6.80
N GLY A 175 4.43 -18.61 -5.59
CA GLY A 175 4.94 -17.28 -5.24
C GLY A 175 3.84 -16.22 -5.14
N GLY A 176 4.18 -14.95 -5.33
CA GLY A 176 3.23 -13.84 -5.22
C GLY A 176 2.86 -13.48 -3.79
N HIS A 177 3.70 -13.89 -2.81
CA HIS A 177 3.50 -13.59 -1.40
C HIS A 177 3.56 -12.08 -1.17
N SER A 178 2.60 -11.56 -0.43
CA SER A 178 2.62 -10.17 0.06
C SER A 178 3.59 -10.05 1.23
N ARG A 179 4.36 -8.96 1.26
CA ARG A 179 5.29 -8.63 2.34
C ARG A 179 5.03 -7.22 2.83
N VAL A 180 5.17 -6.99 4.13
CA VAL A 180 5.11 -5.65 4.74
C VAL A 180 6.30 -5.45 5.67
N ALA A 181 6.81 -4.21 5.75
CA ALA A 181 7.88 -3.82 6.65
C ALA A 181 7.58 -2.46 7.28
N SER A 182 7.83 -2.32 8.59
CA SER A 182 7.60 -1.07 9.29
C SER A 182 8.76 -0.10 9.09
N PHE A 183 8.48 1.06 8.53
CA PHE A 183 9.48 2.13 8.46
C PHE A 183 9.88 2.68 9.82
N HIS A 184 9.03 2.57 10.84
CA HIS A 184 9.43 2.90 12.22
C HIS A 184 10.51 1.94 12.74
N THR A 185 10.36 0.64 12.46
CA THR A 185 11.37 -0.37 12.80
C THR A 185 12.65 -0.19 12.00
N LEU A 186 12.52 0.05 10.69
CA LEU A 186 13.67 0.31 9.81
C LEU A 186 14.42 1.58 10.23
N TYR A 187 13.71 2.65 10.57
CA TYR A 187 14.30 3.88 11.09
C TYR A 187 15.10 3.63 12.39
N ASN A 188 14.51 2.87 13.33
CA ASN A 188 15.19 2.48 14.57
C ASN A 188 16.42 1.61 14.30
N ALA A 189 16.37 0.73 13.30
CA ALA A 189 17.52 -0.08 12.88
C ALA A 189 18.60 0.79 12.22
N MET A 190 18.22 1.75 11.36
CA MET A 190 19.15 2.75 10.80
C MET A 190 19.85 3.56 11.88
N LEU A 191 19.12 4.06 12.88
CA LEU A 191 19.73 4.77 14.03
C LEU A 191 20.74 3.94 14.80
N ALA A 192 20.51 2.63 14.90
CA ALA A 192 21.38 1.73 15.66
C ALA A 192 22.62 1.25 14.86
N GLN A 193 22.49 1.04 13.56
CA GLN A 193 23.50 0.38 12.73
C GLN A 193 24.19 1.34 11.75
N HIS A 194 23.50 2.41 11.31
CA HIS A 194 23.95 3.37 10.31
C HIS A 194 23.57 4.80 10.68
N PRO A 195 23.88 5.28 11.91
CA PRO A 195 23.43 6.60 12.38
C PRO A 195 23.88 7.74 11.47
N GLU A 196 25.03 7.62 10.81
CA GLU A 196 25.58 8.58 9.84
C GLU A 196 24.73 8.74 8.57
N CYS A 197 23.91 7.73 8.25
CA CYS A 197 23.05 7.72 7.06
C CYS A 197 21.67 8.37 7.30
N VAL A 198 21.24 8.47 8.56
CA VAL A 198 19.84 8.85 8.90
C VAL A 198 19.54 10.28 8.46
N GLU A 199 20.44 11.23 8.71
CA GLU A 199 20.25 12.64 8.32
C GLU A 199 20.02 12.78 6.81
N ARG A 200 20.76 11.99 5.99
CA ARG A 200 20.59 12.07 4.53
C ARG A 200 19.20 11.60 4.07
N LEU A 201 18.55 10.67 4.77
CA LEU A 201 17.21 10.21 4.46
C LEU A 201 16.11 11.25 4.77
N HIS A 202 16.40 12.24 5.59
CA HIS A 202 15.55 13.43 5.84
C HIS A 202 15.74 14.54 4.81
N ARG A 203 16.77 14.44 3.94
CA ARG A 203 16.97 15.38 2.84
C ARG A 203 16.35 14.85 1.54
N PRO A 204 15.90 15.73 0.60
CA PRO A 204 15.22 15.31 -0.60
C PRO A 204 16.02 14.38 -1.52
N PHE A 205 15.28 13.44 -2.14
CA PHE A 205 15.70 12.65 -3.30
C PHE A 205 14.78 12.97 -4.48
N TRP A 206 15.27 12.72 -5.70
CA TRP A 206 14.47 12.81 -6.91
C TRP A 206 13.77 11.48 -7.18
N PHE A 207 12.46 11.54 -7.43
CA PHE A 207 11.61 10.40 -7.82
C PHE A 207 11.13 10.57 -9.24
N ASP A 208 11.19 9.52 -10.06
CA ASP A 208 10.56 9.44 -11.37
C ASP A 208 9.03 9.39 -11.20
N ARG A 209 8.31 10.33 -11.82
CA ARG A 209 6.85 10.41 -11.81
C ARG A 209 6.17 9.41 -12.77
N GLN A 210 6.92 8.52 -13.40
CA GLN A 210 6.40 7.41 -14.20
C GLN A 210 5.37 7.83 -15.26
N ARG A 211 5.54 9.00 -15.86
CA ARG A 211 4.61 9.65 -16.82
C ARG A 211 3.26 10.07 -16.23
N GLU A 212 3.08 10.02 -14.93
CA GLU A 212 1.87 10.49 -14.22
C GLU A 212 2.00 11.99 -13.90
N PHE A 213 2.09 12.82 -14.95
CA PHE A 213 2.15 14.28 -14.87
C PHE A 213 1.57 14.91 -16.13
N HIS A 214 1.03 16.12 -15.99
CA HIS A 214 0.47 16.87 -17.13
C HIS A 214 1.57 17.47 -18.02
N ALA A 215 1.21 17.77 -19.26
CA ALA A 215 2.12 18.45 -20.18
C ALA A 215 2.63 19.77 -19.57
N GLY A 216 3.95 19.94 -19.57
CA GLY A 216 4.61 21.12 -18.97
C GLY A 216 4.99 20.97 -17.50
N GLU A 217 4.54 19.92 -16.81
CA GLU A 217 5.03 19.61 -15.46
C GLU A 217 6.38 18.85 -15.51
N PRO A 218 7.22 18.98 -14.47
CA PRO A 218 8.49 18.25 -14.43
C PRO A 218 8.25 16.73 -14.33
N PRO A 219 9.08 15.91 -15.01
CA PRO A 219 8.96 14.46 -14.98
C PRO A 219 9.44 13.83 -13.66
N VAL A 220 10.02 14.63 -12.78
CA VAL A 220 10.55 14.23 -11.48
C VAL A 220 9.86 14.99 -10.35
N PHE A 221 9.80 14.35 -9.18
CA PHE A 221 9.33 14.92 -7.92
C PHE A 221 10.44 14.87 -6.88
N SER A 222 10.53 15.87 -6.03
CA SER A 222 11.57 15.96 -4.99
C SER A 222 10.96 15.85 -3.60
N ALA A 223 11.38 14.86 -2.81
CA ALA A 223 10.94 14.66 -1.43
C ALA A 223 11.95 13.83 -0.63
N PRO A 224 12.00 13.96 0.71
CA PRO A 224 12.77 13.08 1.57
C PRO A 224 12.14 11.69 1.68
N VAL A 225 12.94 10.70 2.09
CA VAL A 225 12.45 9.35 2.43
C VAL A 225 11.71 9.40 3.77
N PHE A 226 12.26 10.09 4.76
CA PHE A 226 11.65 10.25 6.08
C PHE A 226 11.23 11.69 6.32
N THR A 227 10.01 11.87 6.82
CA THR A 227 9.44 13.18 7.16
C THR A 227 8.74 13.07 8.51
N PRO A 228 8.99 13.99 9.47
CA PRO A 228 8.18 14.07 10.69
C PRO A 228 6.71 14.33 10.35
N ASP A 229 5.77 13.70 11.06
CA ASP A 229 4.34 13.91 10.86
C ASP A 229 3.86 15.13 11.63
N GLY A 230 3.51 16.19 10.89
CA GLY A 230 2.85 17.41 11.38
C GLY A 230 3.68 18.28 12.34
N ASP A 231 3.05 19.34 12.84
CA ASP A 231 3.62 20.29 13.79
C ASP A 231 3.78 19.66 15.19
N GLY A 232 4.92 19.02 15.44
CA GLY A 232 5.27 18.43 16.74
C GLY A 232 4.77 16.98 16.94
N GLY A 233 4.33 16.28 15.89
CA GLY A 233 3.97 14.87 15.94
C GLY A 233 5.19 13.97 16.22
N ASN A 234 5.00 13.01 17.12
CA ASN A 234 6.00 11.99 17.45
C ASN A 234 6.02 10.84 16.41
N GLU A 235 5.35 10.98 15.26
CA GLU A 235 5.29 9.98 14.21
C GLU A 235 6.18 10.37 13.02
N LEU A 236 6.79 9.35 12.42
CA LEU A 236 7.59 9.47 11.21
C LEU A 236 6.76 8.92 10.04
N ARG A 237 6.64 9.70 8.99
CA ARG A 237 6.14 9.23 7.69
C ARG A 237 7.29 8.84 6.79
N ALA A 238 7.05 7.84 5.96
CA ALA A 238 8.00 7.39 4.97
C ALA A 238 7.44 7.47 3.55
N ARG A 239 8.36 7.70 2.62
CA ARG A 239 8.12 7.69 1.19
C ARG A 239 9.32 7.00 0.55
N PHE A 240 9.09 5.85 -0.08
CA PHE A 240 10.20 5.06 -0.58
C PHE A 240 9.85 4.27 -1.84
N SER A 241 10.72 4.31 -2.80
CA SER A 241 10.81 3.37 -3.91
C SER A 241 12.19 3.50 -4.53
N ALA A 242 13.06 2.52 -4.33
CA ALA A 242 14.40 2.54 -4.89
C ALA A 242 14.40 2.63 -6.42
N HIS A 243 13.42 1.99 -7.08
CA HIS A 243 13.26 2.05 -8.53
C HIS A 243 12.95 3.49 -8.99
N GLN A 244 12.01 4.15 -8.35
CA GLN A 244 11.61 5.52 -8.70
C GLN A 244 12.70 6.55 -8.36
N ILE A 245 13.44 6.35 -7.27
CA ILE A 245 14.59 7.21 -6.94
C ILE A 245 15.66 7.07 -8.04
N ARG A 246 16.07 5.85 -8.40
CA ARG A 246 17.03 5.64 -9.48
C ARG A 246 16.56 6.24 -10.81
N GLY A 247 15.28 6.06 -11.16
CA GLY A 247 14.66 6.67 -12.33
C GLY A 247 14.69 8.19 -12.30
N GLY A 248 14.41 8.80 -11.15
CA GLY A 248 14.43 10.25 -10.96
C GLY A 248 15.80 10.87 -11.23
N TYR A 249 16.86 10.28 -10.68
CA TYR A 249 18.22 10.71 -10.92
C TYR A 249 18.66 10.47 -12.37
N ALA A 250 18.26 9.34 -12.99
CA ALA A 250 18.53 9.09 -14.40
C ALA A 250 17.86 10.15 -15.32
N LEU A 251 16.62 10.55 -15.02
CA LEU A 251 15.92 11.61 -15.75
C LEU A 251 16.55 13.00 -15.56
N LYS A 252 17.18 13.24 -14.41
CA LYS A 252 17.96 14.46 -14.13
C LYS A 252 19.31 14.48 -14.81
N GLY A 253 19.83 13.33 -15.25
CA GLY A 253 21.19 13.18 -15.76
C GLY A 253 22.28 13.35 -14.71
N GLU A 254 21.95 13.13 -13.42
CA GLU A 254 22.83 13.28 -12.27
C GLU A 254 22.93 11.93 -11.53
N PRO A 255 24.07 11.59 -10.94
CA PRO A 255 24.14 10.47 -9.99
C PRO A 255 23.51 10.86 -8.65
N VAL A 256 23.06 9.86 -7.88
CA VAL A 256 22.78 10.05 -6.46
C VAL A 256 24.11 10.45 -5.77
N ASP A 257 24.07 11.44 -4.90
CA ASP A 257 25.26 11.81 -4.12
C ASP A 257 25.76 10.64 -3.23
N ASN A 258 27.03 10.65 -2.86
CA ASN A 258 27.66 9.53 -2.15
C ASN A 258 26.98 9.21 -0.82
N GLU A 259 26.55 10.22 -0.05
CA GLU A 259 25.82 10.02 1.22
C GLU A 259 24.46 9.41 0.94
N GLY A 260 23.75 9.89 -0.09
CA GLY A 260 22.45 9.34 -0.52
C GLY A 260 22.55 7.91 -1.01
N ALA A 261 23.59 7.59 -1.78
CA ALA A 261 23.83 6.23 -2.26
C ALA A 261 24.11 5.28 -1.08
N ALA A 262 24.94 5.68 -0.12
CA ALA A 262 25.22 4.91 1.09
C ALA A 262 23.95 4.71 1.95
N ALA A 263 23.17 5.77 2.16
CA ALA A 263 21.95 5.71 2.95
C ALA A 263 20.86 4.81 2.31
N LEU A 264 20.72 4.87 0.98
CA LEU A 264 19.80 3.98 0.26
C LEU A 264 20.27 2.52 0.29
N ALA A 265 21.57 2.26 0.18
CA ALA A 265 22.14 0.91 0.27
C ALA A 265 21.88 0.32 1.66
N ALA A 266 22.20 1.07 2.74
CA ALA A 266 21.96 0.64 4.11
C ALA A 266 20.47 0.35 4.38
N LEU A 267 19.55 1.18 3.86
CA LEU A 267 18.12 0.94 4.00
C LEU A 267 17.65 -0.29 3.21
N LEU A 268 18.21 -0.53 2.03
CA LEU A 268 17.91 -1.71 1.22
C LEU A 268 18.41 -3.00 1.90
N ASP A 269 19.60 -2.99 2.48
CA ASP A 269 20.15 -4.13 3.23
C ASP A 269 19.27 -4.50 4.43
N LEU A 270 18.67 -3.51 5.10
CA LEU A 270 17.71 -3.77 6.18
C LEU A 270 16.40 -4.40 5.71
N PHE A 271 15.94 -4.16 4.48
CA PHE A 271 14.78 -4.86 3.93
C PHE A 271 15.04 -6.34 3.64
N ASP A 272 16.29 -6.74 3.51
CA ASP A 272 16.68 -8.14 3.32
C ASP A 272 16.74 -8.91 4.66
N ASP A 273 16.70 -8.22 5.83
CA ASP A 273 16.55 -8.85 7.14
C ASP A 273 15.10 -9.32 7.34
N GLU A 274 14.90 -10.63 7.27
CA GLU A 274 13.58 -11.26 7.45
C GLU A 274 12.93 -10.95 8.81
N ALA A 275 13.71 -10.62 9.84
CA ALA A 275 13.15 -10.24 11.14
C ALA A 275 12.45 -8.87 11.12
N LEU A 276 12.71 -8.04 10.11
CA LEU A 276 12.16 -6.68 9.97
C LEU A 276 10.94 -6.62 9.04
N SER A 277 10.50 -7.75 8.49
CA SER A 277 9.33 -7.83 7.60
C SER A 277 8.41 -8.99 7.99
N ALA A 278 7.15 -8.92 7.58
CA ALA A 278 6.18 -10.01 7.70
C ALA A 278 5.66 -10.40 6.32
N ASP A 279 5.48 -11.70 6.08
CA ASP A 279 5.05 -12.27 4.82
C ASP A 279 3.66 -12.91 4.96
N PHE A 280 2.84 -12.77 3.91
CA PHE A 280 1.47 -13.29 3.91
C PHE A 280 1.14 -13.92 2.56
N ASP A 281 0.48 -15.08 2.62
CA ASP A 281 -0.27 -15.63 1.52
C ASP A 281 -1.69 -15.07 1.57
N LEU A 282 -1.97 -14.08 0.70
CA LEU A 282 -3.34 -13.61 0.57
C LEU A 282 -4.17 -14.65 -0.15
N GLU A 283 -5.16 -15.22 0.56
CA GLU A 283 -6.08 -16.20 0.02
C GLU A 283 -7.26 -15.53 -0.70
N PRO A 284 -7.90 -16.22 -1.68
CA PRO A 284 -9.07 -15.68 -2.36
C PRO A 284 -10.17 -15.24 -1.37
N GLY A 285 -10.65 -14.01 -1.57
CA GLY A 285 -11.61 -13.35 -0.69
C GLY A 285 -11.01 -12.54 0.45
N GLN A 286 -9.73 -12.69 0.78
CA GLN A 286 -9.08 -11.88 1.81
C GLN A 286 -8.79 -10.47 1.30
N LEU A 287 -8.88 -9.51 2.26
CA LEU A 287 -8.49 -8.12 2.03
C LEU A 287 -7.27 -7.77 2.87
N GLN A 288 -6.29 -7.13 2.26
CA GLN A 288 -5.14 -6.54 2.95
C GLN A 288 -5.26 -5.02 2.95
N PHE A 289 -5.19 -4.42 4.13
CA PHE A 289 -5.11 -2.97 4.32
C PHE A 289 -3.71 -2.63 4.86
N VAL A 290 -3.06 -1.63 4.28
CA VAL A 290 -1.71 -1.17 4.67
C VAL A 290 -1.72 0.33 4.84
N ASP A 291 -1.22 0.83 5.96
CA ASP A 291 -0.93 2.26 6.14
C ASP A 291 0.31 2.63 5.33
N ASN A 292 0.08 3.20 4.16
CA ASN A 292 1.11 3.55 3.19
C ASN A 292 2.03 4.70 3.64
N ARG A 293 1.68 5.37 4.73
CA ARG A 293 2.47 6.48 5.30
C ARG A 293 3.65 5.98 6.12
N VAL A 294 3.53 4.76 6.68
CA VAL A 294 4.49 4.21 7.67
C VAL A 294 4.92 2.78 7.38
N LEU A 295 4.30 2.11 6.40
CA LEU A 295 4.70 0.76 5.98
C LEU A 295 5.15 0.74 4.52
N GLY A 296 6.26 0.05 4.29
CA GLY A 296 6.63 -0.45 2.97
C GLY A 296 5.93 -1.79 2.70
N HIS A 297 5.54 -2.01 1.45
CA HIS A 297 5.01 -3.29 1.01
C HIS A 297 5.74 -3.80 -0.23
N ALA A 298 5.76 -5.12 -0.38
CA ALA A 298 6.46 -5.81 -1.44
C ALA A 298 5.67 -7.05 -1.88
N ARG A 299 6.09 -7.64 -2.99
CA ARG A 299 5.56 -8.91 -3.49
C ARG A 299 6.71 -9.72 -4.07
N THR A 300 6.79 -11.01 -3.73
CA THR A 300 7.72 -11.91 -4.38
C THR A 300 7.36 -12.08 -5.86
N ASP A 301 8.29 -12.55 -6.67
CA ASP A 301 7.98 -13.05 -8.01
C ASP A 301 6.94 -14.19 -7.95
N PHE A 302 6.31 -14.48 -9.09
CA PHE A 302 5.31 -15.53 -9.14
C PHE A 302 5.24 -16.20 -10.51
N GLU A 303 4.73 -17.43 -10.50
CA GLU A 303 4.35 -18.20 -11.68
C GLU A 303 2.84 -18.33 -11.72
N ASP A 304 2.23 -17.94 -12.84
CA ASP A 304 0.80 -18.06 -13.05
C ASP A 304 0.39 -19.41 -13.64
N TYR A 305 -0.90 -19.70 -13.52
CA TYR A 305 -1.52 -20.77 -14.29
C TYR A 305 -1.59 -20.37 -15.77
N PRO A 306 -1.50 -21.34 -16.71
CA PRO A 306 -1.68 -21.04 -18.13
C PRO A 306 -3.12 -20.56 -18.44
N GLU A 307 -4.12 -21.06 -17.71
CA GLU A 307 -5.53 -20.70 -17.87
C GLU A 307 -5.76 -19.28 -17.39
N PRO A 308 -6.29 -18.34 -18.24
CA PRO A 308 -6.43 -16.93 -17.89
C PRO A 308 -7.33 -16.66 -16.66
N ASP A 309 -8.39 -17.44 -16.49
CA ASP A 309 -9.36 -17.34 -15.38
C ASP A 309 -8.81 -17.82 -14.04
N ARG A 310 -7.68 -18.52 -14.04
CA ARG A 310 -6.97 -18.99 -12.85
C ARG A 310 -5.75 -18.16 -12.48
N ARG A 311 -5.36 -17.20 -13.33
CA ARG A 311 -4.19 -16.35 -13.10
C ARG A 311 -4.37 -15.49 -11.86
N ARG A 312 -3.26 -15.16 -11.24
CA ARG A 312 -3.24 -14.26 -10.09
C ARG A 312 -3.95 -12.95 -10.42
N HIS A 313 -4.93 -12.60 -9.61
CA HIS A 313 -5.69 -11.38 -9.78
C HIS A 313 -5.99 -10.76 -8.42
N LEU A 314 -5.47 -9.57 -8.17
CA LEU A 314 -5.86 -8.74 -7.05
C LEU A 314 -6.49 -7.45 -7.57
N VAL A 315 -7.39 -6.89 -6.76
CA VAL A 315 -7.99 -5.58 -7.01
C VAL A 315 -7.43 -4.60 -5.99
N ARG A 316 -6.88 -3.48 -6.46
CA ARG A 316 -6.30 -2.44 -5.60
C ARG A 316 -7.18 -1.21 -5.53
N LEU A 317 -7.30 -0.66 -4.31
CA LEU A 317 -7.81 0.68 -4.04
C LEU A 317 -6.74 1.50 -3.32
N TRP A 318 -6.71 2.79 -3.61
CA TRP A 318 -6.04 3.80 -2.80
C TRP A 318 -7.07 4.58 -2.02
N LEU A 319 -6.81 4.82 -0.73
CA LEU A 319 -7.72 5.55 0.13
C LEU A 319 -7.03 6.77 0.74
N ARG A 320 -7.78 7.88 0.90
CA ARG A 320 -7.37 9.05 1.69
C ARG A 320 -8.44 9.45 2.69
N ALA A 321 -8.02 9.77 3.91
CA ALA A 321 -8.91 10.27 4.95
C ALA A 321 -9.36 11.71 4.65
N HIS A 322 -8.46 12.53 4.09
CA HIS A 322 -8.68 13.95 3.82
C HIS A 322 -8.29 14.34 2.39
N GLY A 323 -8.54 15.59 2.00
CA GLY A 323 -8.16 16.12 0.69
C GLY A 323 -9.13 15.77 -0.43
N ARG A 324 -8.71 15.93 -1.68
CA ARG A 324 -9.51 15.65 -2.87
C ARG A 324 -9.40 14.18 -3.28
N ARG A 325 -10.37 13.68 -4.04
CA ARG A 325 -10.33 12.34 -4.63
C ARG A 325 -9.46 12.25 -5.88
N ALA A 326 -9.02 13.39 -6.40
CA ALA A 326 -8.15 13.43 -7.57
C ALA A 326 -6.77 12.78 -7.29
N TYR A 327 -6.10 12.36 -8.36
CA TYR A 327 -4.79 11.68 -8.28
C TYR A 327 -3.72 12.52 -7.55
N GLN A 328 -3.69 13.81 -7.80
CA GLN A 328 -2.71 14.72 -7.19
C GLN A 328 -3.14 15.29 -5.83
N GLY A 329 -4.34 14.94 -5.32
CA GLY A 329 -4.85 15.39 -4.02
C GLY A 329 -5.73 16.61 -4.02
#